data_1fb47e8e8a6d8f7552880941188605bf
#
_entry.id   1fb47e8e8a6d8f7552880941188605bf
#
_cell.length_a   1.000
_cell.length_b   1.000
_cell.length_c   1.000
_cell.angle_alpha   90.00
_cell.angle_beta   90.00
_cell.angle_gamma   90.00
#
_symmetry.space_group_name_H-M   'P 1'
#
loop_
_entity.id
_entity.type
_entity.pdbx_description
1 polymer ?
#
loop_
_entity_poly.entity_id
_entity_poly.type
_entity_poly.pdbx_seq_one_letter_code
_entity_poly.pdbx_strand_id
1 'polypeptide(L)'
;MKRFLPVLLVLLLVPVHVRARTSGELLIWMDADRSHGLAPIAKKFESDFGIKVKIETPEKITDSFPIAAQAAKGPDIVIWAHDKLGEWADAGLIAPVEVSDQLVNKFFRKSWQAVFHHTWIWGYPIALETITLIYNKKLLDGSPPTELSELVSLNQTIKKQRPGVLTILWDSKSPYYSCGILASAGGYVFGNNGTDYDLKNVGVGTGGALKGLSRIIALIDAGVLPKSVSYGAAEDLMGQGKLAMIISGPWTWSDLIKSGIDFGVAPIPGVDGNLERPFVGVSVAYLNRSSPNQDLVKEFLERYALTEEGLTAMDQAKPIGVPALISLYEKMIKDNPLLRQLKVSVDYGEVMPNIPQMGRFFSAVGAALQIATQGQASARAALQEAEANMRHQ
;
A
#
# COMPACT_ATOMS: atom_id res chain seq x y z
N MET A 1 35.47 -26.19 -42.76
CA MET A 1 34.53 -25.08 -42.97
C MET A 1 33.23 -25.38 -42.23
N LYS A 2 33.05 -24.83 -41.03
CA LYS A 2 31.79 -24.98 -40.26
C LYS A 2 30.91 -23.76 -40.52
N ARG A 3 29.74 -24.01 -41.14
CA ARG A 3 28.76 -22.98 -41.43
C ARG A 3 27.98 -22.66 -40.15
N PHE A 4 28.10 -21.43 -39.67
CA PHE A 4 27.26 -20.88 -38.62
C PHE A 4 25.91 -20.42 -39.25
N LEU A 5 24.80 -20.99 -38.79
CA LEU A 5 23.46 -20.57 -39.14
C LEU A 5 23.04 -19.51 -38.11
N PRO A 6 22.66 -18.28 -38.49
CA PRO A 6 22.14 -17.32 -37.54
C PRO A 6 20.72 -17.71 -37.13
N VAL A 7 20.48 -17.92 -35.85
CA VAL A 7 19.14 -18.06 -35.28
C VAL A 7 18.49 -16.67 -35.23
N LEU A 8 17.54 -16.45 -36.08
CA LEU A 8 16.71 -15.24 -36.10
C LEU A 8 15.69 -15.33 -34.96
N LEU A 9 15.95 -14.59 -33.85
CA LEU A 9 15.01 -14.46 -32.76
C LEU A 9 13.86 -13.54 -33.19
N VAL A 10 12.73 -14.12 -33.59
CA VAL A 10 11.51 -13.35 -33.90
C VAL A 10 10.87 -12.98 -32.56
N LEU A 11 11.05 -11.74 -32.12
CA LEU A 11 10.27 -11.15 -31.04
C LEU A 11 8.80 -11.02 -31.52
N LEU A 12 7.94 -11.89 -31.04
CA LEU A 12 6.50 -11.75 -31.17
C LEU A 12 6.04 -10.57 -30.30
N LEU A 13 6.00 -9.39 -30.88
CA LEU A 13 5.28 -8.24 -30.34
C LEU A 13 3.79 -8.61 -30.34
N VAL A 14 3.27 -9.03 -29.19
CA VAL A 14 1.83 -9.13 -28.96
C VAL A 14 1.27 -7.71 -29.04
N PRO A 15 0.45 -7.37 -30.02
CA PRO A 15 -0.12 -6.04 -30.11
C PRO A 15 -1.09 -5.85 -28.93
N VAL A 16 -0.73 -5.00 -27.99
CA VAL A 16 -1.68 -4.46 -27.01
C VAL A 16 -2.68 -3.63 -27.82
N HIS A 17 -3.88 -4.18 -28.02
CA HIS A 17 -4.97 -3.46 -28.69
C HIS A 17 -5.46 -2.35 -27.76
N VAL A 18 -4.78 -1.22 -27.75
CA VAL A 18 -5.23 -0.01 -27.07
C VAL A 18 -6.30 0.65 -27.92
N ARG A 19 -7.54 0.49 -27.48
CA ARG A 19 -8.72 1.03 -28.18
C ARG A 19 -8.70 2.56 -28.14
N ALA A 20 -9.07 3.21 -29.23
CA ALA A 20 -9.30 4.66 -29.24
C ALA A 20 -10.49 4.99 -28.32
N ARG A 21 -10.39 6.09 -27.56
CA ARG A 21 -11.45 6.57 -26.69
C ARG A 21 -12.64 7.04 -27.50
N THR A 22 -13.84 6.74 -27.01
CA THR A 22 -15.10 7.16 -27.63
C THR A 22 -15.75 8.19 -26.70
N SER A 23 -16.10 9.36 -27.22
CA SER A 23 -16.92 10.33 -26.49
C SER A 23 -18.28 9.68 -26.15
N GLY A 24 -18.71 9.79 -24.87
CA GLY A 24 -19.95 9.16 -24.40
C GLY A 24 -19.81 7.69 -23.98
N GLU A 25 -18.58 7.19 -23.83
CA GLU A 25 -18.28 5.88 -23.19
C GLU A 25 -17.18 6.10 -22.15
N LEU A 26 -17.35 5.63 -20.92
CA LEU A 26 -16.31 5.66 -19.89
C LEU A 26 -15.53 4.35 -19.87
N LEU A 27 -14.20 4.45 -19.86
CA LEU A 27 -13.29 3.33 -19.65
C LEU A 27 -12.56 3.49 -18.33
N ILE A 28 -12.64 2.45 -17.47
CA ILE A 28 -12.01 2.41 -16.16
C ILE A 28 -10.98 1.29 -16.15
N TRP A 29 -9.76 1.56 -15.69
CA TRP A 29 -8.76 0.55 -15.37
C TRP A 29 -8.55 0.44 -13.87
N MET A 30 -8.64 -0.77 -13.33
CA MET A 30 -8.46 -1.07 -11.92
C MET A 30 -8.03 -2.53 -11.70
N ASP A 31 -7.77 -2.90 -10.45
CA ASP A 31 -7.50 -4.30 -10.09
C ASP A 31 -8.73 -5.21 -10.32
N ALA A 32 -8.45 -6.48 -10.63
CA ALA A 32 -9.48 -7.45 -10.97
C ALA A 32 -10.43 -7.73 -9.79
N ASP A 33 -9.91 -7.79 -8.58
CA ASP A 33 -10.68 -8.21 -7.40
C ASP A 33 -11.79 -7.20 -7.08
N ARG A 34 -11.46 -5.90 -7.03
CA ARG A 34 -12.43 -4.83 -6.70
C ARG A 34 -13.32 -4.44 -7.89
N SER A 35 -12.93 -4.79 -9.12
CA SER A 35 -13.70 -4.49 -10.32
C SER A 35 -15.10 -5.08 -10.29
N HIS A 36 -15.25 -6.27 -9.70
CA HIS A 36 -16.56 -6.92 -9.54
C HIS A 36 -17.53 -6.12 -8.66
N GLY A 37 -17.00 -5.40 -7.66
CA GLY A 37 -17.80 -4.51 -6.81
C GLY A 37 -18.22 -3.22 -7.53
N LEU A 38 -17.36 -2.68 -8.41
CA LEU A 38 -17.68 -1.46 -9.14
C LEU A 38 -18.65 -1.72 -10.32
N ALA A 39 -18.71 -2.93 -10.85
CA ALA A 39 -19.54 -3.28 -12.01
C ALA A 39 -21.04 -2.98 -11.84
N PRO A 40 -21.70 -3.28 -10.70
CA PRO A 40 -23.10 -2.90 -10.47
C PRO A 40 -23.33 -1.39 -10.48
N ILE A 41 -22.38 -0.63 -9.93
CA ILE A 41 -22.41 0.83 -9.89
C ILE A 41 -22.27 1.42 -11.29
N ALA A 42 -21.38 0.84 -12.10
CA ALA A 42 -21.24 1.19 -13.51
C ALA A 42 -22.55 0.98 -14.28
N LYS A 43 -23.22 -0.15 -14.09
CA LYS A 43 -24.53 -0.43 -14.72
C LYS A 43 -25.61 0.55 -14.30
N LYS A 44 -25.63 0.97 -13.04
CA LYS A 44 -26.57 2.00 -12.56
C LYS A 44 -26.33 3.32 -13.28
N PHE A 45 -25.07 3.75 -13.39
CA PHE A 45 -24.73 4.94 -14.17
C PHE A 45 -25.11 4.83 -15.64
N GLU A 46 -24.88 3.67 -16.27
CA GLU A 46 -25.31 3.38 -17.64
C GLU A 46 -26.84 3.56 -17.80
N SER A 47 -27.62 3.05 -16.85
CA SER A 47 -29.07 3.16 -16.87
C SER A 47 -29.56 4.61 -16.73
N ASP A 48 -28.91 5.39 -15.86
CA ASP A 48 -29.35 6.74 -15.54
C ASP A 48 -28.94 7.76 -16.63
N PHE A 49 -27.81 7.56 -17.28
CA PHE A 49 -27.23 8.50 -18.26
C PHE A 49 -27.27 8.02 -19.71
N GLY A 50 -27.53 6.75 -19.96
CA GLY A 50 -27.39 6.16 -21.30
C GLY A 50 -25.92 6.08 -21.77
N ILE A 51 -24.98 6.21 -20.84
CA ILE A 51 -23.52 6.23 -21.10
C ILE A 51 -22.96 4.86 -20.77
N LYS A 52 -22.29 4.24 -21.71
CA LYS A 52 -21.65 2.93 -21.51
C LYS A 52 -20.41 3.06 -20.62
N VAL A 53 -20.28 2.19 -19.62
CA VAL A 53 -19.13 2.14 -18.72
C VAL A 53 -18.43 0.78 -18.85
N LYS A 54 -17.18 0.80 -19.27
CA LYS A 54 -16.36 -0.39 -19.41
C LYS A 54 -15.30 -0.44 -18.31
N ILE A 55 -15.18 -1.58 -17.63
CA ILE A 55 -14.12 -1.82 -16.64
C ILE A 55 -13.16 -2.84 -17.24
N GLU A 56 -11.89 -2.50 -17.28
CA GLU A 56 -10.79 -3.38 -17.69
C GLU A 56 -9.79 -3.54 -16.55
N THR A 57 -9.15 -4.71 -16.49
CA THR A 57 -8.25 -5.09 -15.41
C THR A 57 -6.88 -5.54 -15.96
N PRO A 58 -6.08 -4.61 -16.51
CA PRO A 58 -4.75 -4.93 -17.02
C PRO A 58 -3.84 -5.46 -15.91
N GLU A 59 -3.08 -6.54 -16.16
CA GLU A 59 -2.18 -7.14 -15.17
C GLU A 59 -1.10 -6.17 -14.66
N LYS A 60 -0.62 -5.26 -15.51
CA LYS A 60 0.46 -4.31 -15.21
C LYS A 60 -0.01 -2.88 -15.43
N ILE A 61 -0.96 -2.44 -14.63
CA ILE A 61 -1.55 -1.09 -14.76
C ILE A 61 -0.47 0.00 -14.71
N THR A 62 0.49 -0.09 -13.79
CA THR A 62 1.55 0.91 -13.62
C THR A 62 2.49 1.04 -14.81
N ASP A 63 2.65 -0.02 -15.58
CA ASP A 63 3.47 -0.02 -16.79
C ASP A 63 2.63 0.39 -18.03
N SER A 64 1.40 -0.11 -18.08
CA SER A 64 0.52 0.06 -19.26
C SER A 64 -0.12 1.44 -19.32
N PHE A 65 -0.52 2.02 -18.17
CA PHE A 65 -1.18 3.31 -18.13
C PHE A 65 -0.32 4.46 -18.66
N PRO A 66 0.96 4.62 -18.26
CA PRO A 66 1.80 5.69 -18.79
C PRO A 66 1.95 5.61 -20.32
N ILE A 67 2.14 4.41 -20.87
CA ILE A 67 2.28 4.22 -22.31
C ILE A 67 0.99 4.61 -23.05
N ALA A 68 -0.16 4.18 -22.53
CA ALA A 68 -1.45 4.48 -23.13
C ALA A 68 -1.80 5.97 -23.02
N ALA A 69 -1.57 6.60 -21.87
CA ALA A 69 -1.85 8.00 -21.61
C ALA A 69 -0.98 8.94 -22.46
N GLN A 70 0.32 8.65 -22.61
CA GLN A 70 1.23 9.39 -23.52
C GLN A 70 0.76 9.34 -24.97
N ALA A 71 0.18 8.23 -25.39
CA ALA A 71 -0.40 8.09 -26.74
C ALA A 71 -1.79 8.72 -26.87
N ALA A 72 -2.26 9.50 -25.89
CA ALA A 72 -3.63 10.04 -25.78
C ALA A 72 -4.71 8.95 -25.91
N LYS A 73 -4.43 7.77 -25.34
CA LYS A 73 -5.29 6.57 -25.33
C LYS A 73 -5.43 6.03 -23.90
N GLY A 74 -6.07 4.88 -23.75
CA GLY A 74 -6.23 4.22 -22.45
C GLY A 74 -7.51 4.64 -21.71
N PRO A 75 -7.58 4.43 -20.38
CA PRO A 75 -8.81 4.65 -19.62
C PRO A 75 -9.11 6.14 -19.43
N ASP A 76 -10.36 6.46 -19.13
CA ASP A 76 -10.76 7.77 -18.62
C ASP A 76 -10.42 7.89 -17.13
N ILE A 77 -10.58 6.79 -16.40
CA ILE A 77 -10.28 6.66 -14.98
C ILE A 77 -9.28 5.53 -14.78
N VAL A 78 -8.20 5.77 -14.03
CA VAL A 78 -7.33 4.71 -13.53
C VAL A 78 -7.38 4.70 -12.01
N ILE A 79 -7.64 3.53 -11.40
CA ILE A 79 -7.66 3.35 -9.96
C ILE A 79 -6.38 2.63 -9.54
N TRP A 80 -5.58 3.30 -8.72
CA TRP A 80 -4.31 2.78 -8.21
C TRP A 80 -3.92 3.46 -6.89
N ALA A 81 -2.87 2.94 -6.24
CA ALA A 81 -2.31 3.56 -5.05
C ALA A 81 -1.66 4.92 -5.36
N HIS A 82 -1.63 5.82 -4.38
CA HIS A 82 -1.14 7.19 -4.54
C HIS A 82 0.38 7.31 -4.73
N ASP A 83 1.14 6.24 -4.58
CA ASP A 83 2.59 6.20 -4.79
C ASP A 83 3.02 6.59 -6.22
N LYS A 84 2.11 6.49 -7.18
CA LYS A 84 2.34 6.85 -8.59
C LYS A 84 1.92 8.29 -8.93
N LEU A 85 1.29 8.99 -8.00
CA LEU A 85 0.70 10.31 -8.27
C LEU A 85 1.72 11.31 -8.79
N GLY A 86 2.82 11.54 -8.08
CA GLY A 86 3.81 12.53 -8.47
C GLY A 86 4.44 12.23 -9.82
N GLU A 87 4.81 10.94 -10.07
CA GLU A 87 5.34 10.51 -11.36
C GLU A 87 4.35 10.80 -12.51
N TRP A 88 3.07 10.46 -12.32
CA TRP A 88 2.06 10.64 -13.36
C TRP A 88 1.63 12.09 -13.55
N ALA A 89 1.59 12.88 -12.47
CA ALA A 89 1.29 14.30 -12.52
C ALA A 89 2.40 15.11 -13.22
N ASP A 90 3.66 14.86 -12.83
CA ASP A 90 4.83 15.54 -13.41
C ASP A 90 5.03 15.17 -14.89
N ALA A 91 4.69 13.93 -15.25
CA ALA A 91 4.70 13.49 -16.66
C ALA A 91 3.48 13.98 -17.46
N GLY A 92 2.52 14.68 -16.85
CA GLY A 92 1.32 15.21 -17.49
C GLY A 92 0.33 14.13 -17.96
N LEU A 93 0.31 12.97 -17.32
CA LEU A 93 -0.54 11.82 -17.68
C LEU A 93 -1.93 11.89 -17.05
N ILE A 94 -2.02 12.48 -15.86
CA ILE A 94 -3.27 12.69 -15.12
C ILE A 94 -3.62 14.17 -15.10
N ALA A 95 -4.89 14.48 -14.85
CA ALA A 95 -5.38 15.85 -14.72
C ALA A 95 -5.61 16.18 -13.24
N PRO A 96 -5.37 17.44 -12.82
CA PRO A 96 -5.83 17.91 -11.53
C PRO A 96 -7.36 17.92 -11.51
N VAL A 97 -7.93 17.80 -10.31
CA VAL A 97 -9.37 17.80 -10.11
C VAL A 97 -9.77 18.98 -9.20
N GLU A 98 -10.86 19.61 -9.57
CA GLU A 98 -11.49 20.64 -8.74
C GLU A 98 -12.60 19.99 -7.93
N VAL A 99 -12.45 20.01 -6.61
CA VAL A 99 -13.41 19.44 -5.67
C VAL A 99 -14.01 20.54 -4.79
N SER A 100 -15.28 20.42 -4.46
CA SER A 100 -15.93 21.38 -3.57
C SER A 100 -15.51 21.15 -2.11
N ASP A 101 -15.48 22.22 -1.30
CA ASP A 101 -15.26 22.10 0.15
C ASP A 101 -16.25 21.14 0.80
N GLN A 102 -17.49 21.10 0.30
CA GLN A 102 -18.51 20.17 0.77
C GLN A 102 -18.08 18.71 0.56
N LEU A 103 -17.46 18.39 -0.57
CA LEU A 103 -16.96 17.04 -0.83
C LEU A 103 -15.73 16.76 0.03
N VAL A 104 -14.77 17.70 0.09
CA VAL A 104 -13.56 17.55 0.91
C VAL A 104 -13.90 17.21 2.36
N ASN A 105 -14.88 17.90 2.94
CA ASN A 105 -15.26 17.71 4.35
C ASN A 105 -15.97 16.37 4.63
N LYS A 106 -16.41 15.62 3.61
CA LYS A 106 -16.97 14.28 3.79
C LYS A 106 -15.91 13.19 3.96
N PHE A 107 -14.66 13.46 3.63
CA PHE A 107 -13.58 12.50 3.61
C PHE A 107 -12.52 12.78 4.67
N PHE A 108 -11.80 11.76 5.13
CA PHE A 108 -10.70 11.95 6.06
C PHE A 108 -9.62 12.85 5.46
N ARG A 109 -9.18 13.86 6.23
CA ARG A 109 -8.14 14.81 5.80
C ARG A 109 -6.86 14.10 5.32
N LYS A 110 -6.46 13.02 5.99
CA LYS A 110 -5.26 12.23 5.63
C LYS A 110 -5.37 11.65 4.21
N SER A 111 -6.56 11.31 3.74
CA SER A 111 -6.73 10.80 2.38
C SER A 111 -6.50 11.88 1.31
N TRP A 112 -6.88 13.13 1.59
CA TRP A 112 -6.61 14.26 0.70
C TRP A 112 -5.13 14.64 0.68
N GLN A 113 -4.41 14.49 1.79
CA GLN A 113 -2.96 14.72 1.83
C GLN A 113 -2.22 13.82 0.82
N ALA A 114 -2.67 12.60 0.64
CA ALA A 114 -2.08 11.64 -0.30
C ALA A 114 -2.25 12.03 -1.78
N VAL A 115 -3.29 12.78 -2.10
CA VAL A 115 -3.60 13.18 -3.49
C VAL A 115 -3.26 14.64 -3.78
N PHE A 116 -2.66 15.33 -2.80
CA PHE A 116 -2.15 16.69 -2.96
C PHE A 116 -0.69 16.63 -3.43
N HIS A 117 -0.37 17.32 -4.54
CA HIS A 117 0.98 17.40 -5.06
C HIS A 117 1.18 18.82 -5.67
N HIS A 118 2.27 19.47 -5.30
CA HIS A 118 2.46 20.91 -5.51
C HIS A 118 1.29 21.72 -4.94
N THR A 119 0.46 22.32 -5.77
CA THR A 119 -0.67 23.17 -5.34
C THR A 119 -2.03 22.61 -5.74
N TRP A 120 -2.08 21.38 -6.25
CA TRP A 120 -3.28 20.79 -6.83
C TRP A 120 -3.66 19.46 -6.19
N ILE A 121 -4.95 19.13 -6.25
CA ILE A 121 -5.49 17.80 -5.99
C ILE A 121 -5.48 17.03 -7.31
N TRP A 122 -4.92 15.82 -7.32
CA TRP A 122 -4.68 15.04 -8.53
C TRP A 122 -5.52 13.76 -8.65
N GLY A 123 -6.53 13.61 -7.84
CA GLY A 123 -7.43 12.47 -7.88
C GLY A 123 -8.36 12.42 -6.68
N TYR A 124 -9.24 11.45 -6.71
CA TYR A 124 -10.24 11.24 -5.66
C TYR A 124 -9.82 10.08 -4.75
N PRO A 125 -9.69 10.29 -3.44
CA PRO A 125 -9.33 9.22 -2.51
C PRO A 125 -10.51 8.25 -2.33
N ILE A 126 -10.21 6.95 -2.36
CA ILE A 126 -11.19 5.86 -2.19
C ILE A 126 -11.11 5.31 -0.77
N ALA A 127 -9.92 4.88 -0.35
CA ALA A 127 -9.69 4.25 0.93
C ALA A 127 -8.24 4.41 1.40
N LEU A 128 -8.02 4.30 2.72
CA LEU A 128 -6.70 4.29 3.34
C LEU A 128 -6.34 2.87 3.76
N GLU A 129 -5.13 2.46 3.43
CA GLU A 129 -4.60 1.14 3.76
C GLU A 129 -3.26 1.28 4.49
N THR A 130 -3.01 0.40 5.45
CA THR A 130 -1.70 0.28 6.10
C THR A 130 -1.48 -1.14 6.58
N ILE A 131 -0.24 -1.45 6.89
CA ILE A 131 0.10 -2.72 7.56
C ILE A 131 -0.18 -2.62 9.06
N THR A 132 -0.47 -3.77 9.64
CA THR A 132 -0.77 -3.95 11.05
C THR A 132 -0.16 -5.25 11.55
N LEU A 133 -0.17 -5.48 12.84
CA LEU A 133 0.02 -6.80 13.41
C LEU A 133 -1.30 -7.58 13.29
N ILE A 134 -1.28 -8.68 12.55
CA ILE A 134 -2.39 -9.64 12.50
C ILE A 134 -1.97 -10.84 13.34
N TYR A 135 -2.79 -11.27 14.29
CA TYR A 135 -2.46 -12.35 15.21
C TYR A 135 -3.55 -13.43 15.26
N ASN A 136 -3.14 -14.67 15.30
CA ASN A 136 -4.02 -15.84 15.47
C ASN A 136 -4.40 -15.96 16.94
N LYS A 137 -5.67 -15.72 17.27
CA LYS A 137 -6.19 -15.75 18.64
C LYS A 137 -6.07 -17.11 19.31
N LYS A 138 -6.01 -18.21 18.55
CA LYS A 138 -5.81 -19.56 19.09
C LYS A 138 -4.36 -19.86 19.46
N LEU A 139 -3.41 -19.10 18.92
CA LEU A 139 -1.97 -19.31 19.11
C LEU A 139 -1.34 -18.30 20.05
N LEU A 140 -2.02 -17.18 20.31
CA LEU A 140 -1.55 -16.11 21.19
C LEU A 140 -2.44 -16.08 22.44
N ASP A 141 -1.88 -16.43 23.59
CA ASP A 141 -2.57 -16.34 24.86
C ASP A 141 -2.43 -14.90 25.41
N GLY A 142 -3.55 -14.18 25.55
CA GLY A 142 -3.57 -12.81 26.05
C GLY A 142 -3.53 -11.75 24.94
N SER A 143 -3.11 -10.54 25.33
CA SER A 143 -3.01 -9.39 24.40
C SER A 143 -1.79 -9.50 23.51
N PRO A 144 -1.86 -9.00 22.26
CA PRO A 144 -0.69 -8.90 21.41
C PRO A 144 0.38 -7.95 22.02
N PRO A 145 1.68 -8.20 21.74
CA PRO A 145 2.77 -7.37 22.26
C PRO A 145 2.66 -5.94 21.72
N THR A 146 3.05 -4.97 22.54
CA THR A 146 3.11 -3.54 22.18
C THR A 146 4.54 -3.07 21.91
N GLU A 147 5.53 -3.84 22.37
CA GLU A 147 6.96 -3.58 22.19
C GLU A 147 7.65 -4.75 21.46
N LEU A 148 8.56 -4.43 20.54
CA LEU A 148 9.35 -5.47 19.84
C LEU A 148 10.21 -6.31 20.78
N SER A 149 10.65 -5.73 21.91
CA SER A 149 11.43 -6.44 22.91
C SER A 149 10.67 -7.58 23.59
N GLU A 150 9.35 -7.50 23.70
CA GLU A 150 8.49 -8.54 24.28
C GLU A 150 8.47 -9.82 23.44
N LEU A 151 8.75 -9.71 22.13
CA LEU A 151 8.74 -10.84 21.22
C LEU A 151 9.75 -11.93 21.57
N VAL A 152 10.83 -11.59 22.25
CA VAL A 152 11.86 -12.57 22.66
C VAL A 152 11.31 -13.54 23.71
N SER A 153 10.70 -13.02 24.77
CA SER A 153 10.09 -13.83 25.83
C SER A 153 8.86 -14.58 25.32
N LEU A 154 8.05 -13.91 24.48
CA LEU A 154 6.89 -14.52 23.84
C LEU A 154 7.27 -15.72 22.95
N ASN A 155 8.37 -15.59 22.20
CA ASN A 155 8.91 -16.67 21.37
C ASN A 155 9.30 -17.92 22.21
N GLN A 156 9.91 -17.70 23.37
CA GLN A 156 10.24 -18.80 24.28
C GLN A 156 8.96 -19.49 24.78
N THR A 157 7.96 -18.72 25.14
CA THR A 157 6.66 -19.22 25.60
C THR A 157 5.94 -20.04 24.52
N ILE A 158 5.82 -19.47 23.29
CA ILE A 158 5.16 -20.16 22.17
C ILE A 158 5.90 -21.45 21.82
N LYS A 159 7.23 -21.42 21.70
CA LYS A 159 8.02 -22.63 21.40
C LYS A 159 7.83 -23.75 22.44
N LYS A 160 7.69 -23.38 23.70
CA LYS A 160 7.46 -24.36 24.78
C LYS A 160 6.04 -24.93 24.78
N GLN A 161 5.04 -24.09 24.58
CA GLN A 161 3.62 -24.49 24.64
C GLN A 161 3.11 -25.11 23.35
N ARG A 162 3.66 -24.67 22.20
CA ARG A 162 3.20 -25.04 20.86
C ARG A 162 4.38 -25.37 19.95
N PRO A 163 5.03 -26.51 20.13
CA PRO A 163 6.16 -26.92 19.31
C PRO A 163 5.80 -26.92 17.82
N GLY A 164 6.66 -26.28 16.99
CA GLY A 164 6.43 -26.14 15.54
C GLY A 164 5.66 -24.89 15.11
N VAL A 165 5.14 -24.11 16.05
CA VAL A 165 4.52 -22.79 15.76
C VAL A 165 5.61 -21.69 15.78
N LEU A 166 5.61 -20.85 14.76
CA LEU A 166 6.45 -19.64 14.68
C LEU A 166 5.75 -18.47 15.36
N THR A 167 6.53 -17.57 15.95
CA THR A 167 5.97 -16.46 16.74
C THR A 167 5.51 -15.31 15.86
N ILE A 168 6.39 -14.78 15.01
CA ILE A 168 6.08 -13.65 14.14
C ILE A 168 6.91 -13.73 12.86
N LEU A 169 6.30 -13.37 11.74
CA LEU A 169 7.00 -13.22 10.47
C LEU A 169 6.53 -11.97 9.72
N TRP A 170 7.44 -11.40 8.95
CA TRP A 170 7.19 -10.44 7.88
C TRP A 170 8.39 -10.40 6.94
N ASP A 171 8.25 -9.84 5.75
CA ASP A 171 9.40 -9.59 4.87
C ASP A 171 10.23 -8.43 5.44
N SER A 172 11.13 -8.76 6.35
CA SER A 172 11.98 -7.79 7.07
C SER A 172 12.96 -7.03 6.18
N LYS A 173 13.15 -7.47 4.93
CA LYS A 173 14.00 -6.80 3.93
C LYS A 173 13.24 -5.79 3.09
N SER A 174 11.92 -5.87 3.08
CA SER A 174 11.08 -4.90 2.40
C SER A 174 10.95 -3.62 3.23
N PRO A 175 11.31 -2.45 2.68
CA PRO A 175 11.12 -1.18 3.35
C PRO A 175 9.65 -0.93 3.71
N TYR A 176 8.70 -1.38 2.87
CA TYR A 176 7.28 -1.21 3.13
C TYR A 176 6.85 -1.82 4.47
N TYR A 177 7.34 -3.02 4.79
CA TYR A 177 6.99 -3.72 6.03
C TYR A 177 7.84 -3.33 7.24
N SER A 178 9.03 -2.76 7.03
CA SER A 178 9.98 -2.49 8.12
C SER A 178 10.09 -1.01 8.50
N CYS A 179 9.71 -0.09 7.58
CA CYS A 179 9.88 1.35 7.83
C CYS A 179 9.08 1.88 9.02
N GLY A 180 7.89 1.36 9.28
CA GLY A 180 7.11 1.75 10.46
C GLY A 180 7.89 1.52 11.76
N ILE A 181 8.67 0.44 11.83
CA ILE A 181 9.54 0.11 12.97
C ILE A 181 10.72 1.09 13.04
N LEU A 182 11.36 1.41 11.91
CA LEU A 182 12.45 2.38 11.86
C LEU A 182 11.95 3.79 12.24
N ALA A 183 10.73 4.14 11.83
CA ALA A 183 10.09 5.42 12.12
C ALA A 183 9.62 5.54 13.57
N SER A 184 9.29 4.43 14.22
CA SER A 184 8.84 4.39 15.61
C SER A 184 9.78 5.15 16.56
N ALA A 185 11.08 4.97 16.39
CA ALA A 185 12.10 5.61 17.24
C ALA A 185 12.66 6.92 16.65
N GLY A 186 12.03 7.48 15.59
CA GLY A 186 12.39 8.77 15.03
C GLY A 186 13.14 8.73 13.70
N GLY A 187 13.07 7.60 12.96
CA GLY A 187 13.41 7.57 11.53
C GLY A 187 12.31 8.23 10.70
N TYR A 188 12.66 8.69 9.50
CA TYR A 188 11.71 9.20 8.50
C TYR A 188 12.32 9.07 7.10
N VAL A 189 11.52 9.25 6.06
CA VAL A 189 12.00 9.16 4.68
C VAL A 189 12.66 10.48 4.28
N PHE A 190 11.84 11.52 4.12
CA PHE A 190 12.25 12.89 3.81
C PHE A 190 11.67 13.86 4.83
N GLY A 191 12.39 14.93 5.12
CA GLY A 191 11.83 16.06 5.86
C GLY A 191 10.64 16.65 5.11
N ASN A 192 9.67 17.20 5.85
CA ASN A 192 8.47 17.82 5.27
C ASN A 192 8.23 19.16 5.95
N ASN A 193 8.06 20.22 5.17
CA ASN A 193 7.76 21.58 5.64
C ASN A 193 6.25 21.87 5.72
N GLY A 194 5.40 20.87 5.46
CA GLY A 194 3.94 20.97 5.46
C GLY A 194 3.33 21.08 4.06
N THR A 195 4.09 21.48 3.05
CA THR A 195 3.66 21.56 1.64
C THR A 195 4.50 20.68 0.72
N ASP A 196 5.80 20.62 0.96
CA ASP A 196 6.75 19.93 0.09
C ASP A 196 7.74 19.09 0.90
N TYR A 197 8.30 18.06 0.28
CA TYR A 197 9.35 17.25 0.83
C TYR A 197 10.72 17.86 0.62
N ASP A 198 11.51 17.98 1.70
CA ASP A 198 12.92 18.36 1.63
C ASP A 198 13.78 17.12 1.33
N LEU A 199 14.13 16.94 0.07
CA LEU A 199 14.91 15.80 -0.43
C LEU A 199 16.34 15.75 0.11
N LYS A 200 16.86 16.87 0.65
CA LYS A 200 18.18 16.93 1.28
C LYS A 200 18.12 16.50 2.75
N ASN A 201 16.96 16.59 3.37
CA ASN A 201 16.72 16.17 4.74
C ASN A 201 16.20 14.72 4.76
N VAL A 202 17.14 13.77 4.74
CA VAL A 202 16.87 12.33 4.73
C VAL A 202 17.05 11.77 6.13
N GLY A 203 16.02 11.06 6.63
CA GLY A 203 15.98 10.58 8.03
C GLY A 203 16.27 9.10 8.22
N VAL A 204 16.66 8.39 7.16
CA VAL A 204 16.95 6.94 7.26
C VAL A 204 18.26 6.62 7.97
N GLY A 205 19.22 7.57 8.02
CA GLY A 205 20.48 7.44 8.76
C GLY A 205 20.45 7.95 10.20
N THR A 206 19.30 8.41 10.69
CA THR A 206 19.15 8.96 12.05
C THR A 206 19.38 7.91 13.14
N GLY A 207 19.69 8.38 14.36
CA GLY A 207 19.78 7.52 15.53
C GLY A 207 18.49 6.74 15.83
N GLY A 208 17.34 7.32 15.47
CA GLY A 208 16.03 6.65 15.58
C GLY A 208 15.89 5.48 14.64
N ALA A 209 16.17 5.69 13.35
CA ALA A 209 16.16 4.60 12.36
C ALA A 209 17.15 3.48 12.73
N LEU A 210 18.34 3.85 13.24
CA LEU A 210 19.34 2.90 13.73
C LEU A 210 18.80 2.05 14.88
N LYS A 211 18.09 2.63 15.84
CA LYS A 211 17.44 1.88 16.92
C LYS A 211 16.41 0.88 16.37
N GLY A 212 15.53 1.30 15.47
CA GLY A 212 14.55 0.41 14.84
C GLY A 212 15.19 -0.78 14.13
N LEU A 213 16.20 -0.54 13.29
CA LEU A 213 16.91 -1.62 12.58
C LEU A 213 17.66 -2.54 13.56
N SER A 214 18.26 -1.98 14.61
CA SER A 214 18.94 -2.77 15.64
C SER A 214 17.98 -3.69 16.39
N ARG A 215 16.71 -3.29 16.62
CA ARG A 215 15.69 -4.17 17.21
C ARG A 215 15.30 -5.31 16.27
N ILE A 216 15.19 -5.06 14.97
CA ILE A 216 14.94 -6.13 13.99
C ILE A 216 16.11 -7.15 14.00
N ILE A 217 17.33 -6.69 13.99
CA ILE A 217 18.52 -7.55 14.06
C ILE A 217 18.54 -8.35 15.36
N ALA A 218 18.24 -7.73 16.50
CA ALA A 218 18.18 -8.42 17.79
C ALA A 218 17.12 -9.56 17.81
N LEU A 219 16.00 -9.40 17.10
CA LEU A 219 15.01 -10.47 16.94
C LEU A 219 15.53 -11.61 16.08
N ILE A 220 16.35 -11.33 15.08
CA ILE A 220 17.00 -12.35 14.25
C ILE A 220 18.05 -13.11 15.08
N ASP A 221 18.89 -12.41 15.81
CA ASP A 221 19.93 -12.99 16.66
C ASP A 221 19.34 -13.84 17.81
N ALA A 222 18.18 -13.45 18.33
CA ALA A 222 17.42 -14.21 19.32
C ALA A 222 16.64 -15.40 18.73
N GLY A 223 16.69 -15.61 17.42
CA GLY A 223 15.96 -16.69 16.73
C GLY A 223 14.44 -16.54 16.77
N VAL A 224 13.94 -15.30 16.88
CA VAL A 224 12.52 -14.95 16.74
C VAL A 224 12.15 -14.82 15.26
N LEU A 225 13.00 -14.15 14.50
CA LEU A 225 12.87 -13.98 13.05
C LEU A 225 13.95 -14.78 12.30
N PRO A 226 13.64 -15.36 11.16
CA PRO A 226 14.66 -15.86 10.24
C PRO A 226 15.36 -14.68 9.55
N LYS A 227 16.60 -14.89 9.08
CA LYS A 227 17.35 -13.88 8.30
C LYS A 227 16.66 -13.48 7.00
N SER A 228 15.78 -14.33 6.49
CA SER A 228 15.01 -14.11 5.27
C SER A 228 13.75 -14.96 5.27
N VAL A 229 12.65 -14.34 4.94
CA VAL A 229 11.38 -14.98 4.65
C VAL A 229 10.68 -14.18 3.54
N SER A 230 10.04 -14.84 2.59
CA SER A 230 9.22 -14.15 1.61
C SER A 230 7.85 -13.85 2.20
N TYR A 231 7.22 -12.80 1.70
CA TYR A 231 5.87 -12.43 2.10
C TYR A 231 4.87 -13.58 1.93
N GLY A 232 4.85 -14.23 0.75
CA GLY A 232 3.94 -15.37 0.49
C GLY A 232 4.17 -16.55 1.44
N ALA A 233 5.43 -16.87 1.79
CA ALA A 233 5.70 -17.94 2.75
C ALA A 233 5.17 -17.61 4.16
N ALA A 234 5.19 -16.34 4.57
CA ALA A 234 4.62 -15.92 5.84
C ALA A 234 3.08 -16.01 5.83
N GLU A 235 2.44 -15.61 4.72
CA GLU A 235 0.98 -15.76 4.54
C GLU A 235 0.54 -17.23 4.57
N ASP A 236 1.25 -18.10 3.86
CA ASP A 236 0.96 -19.53 3.83
C ASP A 236 1.02 -20.16 5.23
N LEU A 237 2.05 -19.82 6.01
CA LEU A 237 2.19 -20.31 7.38
C LEU A 237 1.09 -19.77 8.31
N MET A 238 0.68 -18.52 8.11
CA MET A 238 -0.44 -17.94 8.85
C MET A 238 -1.76 -18.64 8.50
N GLY A 239 -2.05 -18.87 7.23
CA GLY A 239 -3.22 -19.58 6.73
C GLY A 239 -3.28 -21.05 7.18
N GLN A 240 -2.11 -21.69 7.37
CA GLN A 240 -1.99 -23.06 7.91
C GLN A 240 -2.12 -23.12 9.45
N GLY A 241 -2.24 -22.00 10.16
CA GLY A 241 -2.25 -21.97 11.62
C GLY A 241 -0.90 -22.35 12.26
N LYS A 242 0.21 -22.18 11.55
CA LYS A 242 1.59 -22.45 12.02
C LYS A 242 2.37 -21.20 12.40
N LEU A 243 1.74 -20.02 12.30
CA LEU A 243 2.32 -18.73 12.65
C LEU A 243 1.38 -17.99 13.58
N ALA A 244 1.90 -17.52 14.72
CA ALA A 244 1.08 -16.81 15.69
C ALA A 244 0.80 -15.35 15.28
N MET A 245 1.74 -14.68 14.62
CA MET A 245 1.58 -13.28 14.20
C MET A 245 2.24 -13.02 12.85
N ILE A 246 1.63 -12.13 12.05
CA ILE A 246 2.20 -11.63 10.79
C ILE A 246 2.02 -10.11 10.73
N ILE A 247 3.02 -9.40 10.20
CA ILE A 247 2.84 -8.01 9.80
C ILE A 247 2.32 -8.01 8.36
N SER A 248 1.07 -7.57 8.18
CA SER A 248 0.40 -7.50 6.89
C SER A 248 -0.76 -6.50 6.92
N GLY A 249 -1.49 -6.36 5.83
CA GLY A 249 -2.59 -5.42 5.69
C GLY A 249 -3.95 -6.08 5.46
N PRO A 250 -5.01 -5.29 5.25
CA PRO A 250 -6.39 -5.78 5.11
C PRO A 250 -6.59 -6.69 3.88
N TRP A 251 -5.70 -6.61 2.90
CA TRP A 251 -5.75 -7.47 1.70
C TRP A 251 -5.62 -8.97 2.00
N THR A 252 -5.10 -9.37 3.19
CA THR A 252 -4.98 -10.77 3.60
C THR A 252 -6.20 -11.30 4.33
N TRP A 253 -7.09 -10.42 4.82
CA TRP A 253 -8.18 -10.83 5.71
C TRP A 253 -9.12 -11.84 5.08
N SER A 254 -9.49 -11.64 3.82
CA SER A 254 -10.38 -12.58 3.11
C SER A 254 -9.82 -14.00 3.04
N ASP A 255 -8.51 -14.12 2.81
CA ASP A 255 -7.86 -15.44 2.70
C ASP A 255 -7.67 -16.10 4.07
N LEU A 256 -7.42 -15.32 5.13
CA LEU A 256 -7.41 -15.84 6.50
C LEU A 256 -8.80 -16.31 6.94
N ILE A 257 -9.86 -15.59 6.59
CA ILE A 257 -11.25 -16.00 6.85
C ILE A 257 -11.55 -17.31 6.12
N LYS A 258 -11.23 -17.41 4.83
CA LYS A 258 -11.41 -18.65 4.04
C LYS A 258 -10.64 -19.83 4.61
N SER A 259 -9.46 -19.58 5.18
CA SER A 259 -8.63 -20.59 5.85
C SER A 259 -9.13 -20.96 7.25
N GLY A 260 -10.22 -20.35 7.75
CA GLY A 260 -10.78 -20.61 9.07
C GLY A 260 -9.94 -20.10 10.24
N ILE A 261 -9.06 -19.15 10.01
CA ILE A 261 -8.23 -18.52 11.05
C ILE A 261 -9.05 -17.47 11.81
N ASP A 262 -9.24 -17.69 13.11
CA ASP A 262 -9.77 -16.65 14.01
C ASP A 262 -8.62 -15.71 14.39
N PHE A 263 -8.60 -14.53 13.78
CA PHE A 263 -7.54 -13.57 13.96
C PHE A 263 -8.03 -12.25 14.56
N GLY A 264 -7.09 -11.52 15.12
CA GLY A 264 -7.25 -10.13 15.54
C GLY A 264 -6.24 -9.24 14.84
N VAL A 265 -6.47 -7.94 14.94
CA VAL A 265 -5.62 -6.89 14.39
C VAL A 265 -5.21 -5.95 15.52
N ALA A 266 -3.96 -5.53 15.52
CA ALA A 266 -3.40 -4.58 16.47
C ALA A 266 -2.34 -3.69 15.78
N PRO A 267 -1.95 -2.55 16.35
CA PRO A 267 -0.74 -1.85 15.92
C PRO A 267 0.49 -2.75 15.96
N ILE A 268 1.43 -2.52 15.06
CA ILE A 268 2.73 -3.22 15.07
C ILE A 268 3.48 -2.83 16.34
N PRO A 269 4.14 -3.77 17.04
CA PRO A 269 4.91 -3.45 18.23
C PRO A 269 5.95 -2.36 17.98
N GLY A 270 6.01 -1.38 18.87
CA GLY A 270 6.89 -0.24 18.76
C GLY A 270 8.31 -0.46 19.26
N VAL A 271 9.06 0.62 19.37
CA VAL A 271 10.46 0.65 19.83
C VAL A 271 10.61 1.67 20.95
N ASP A 272 11.09 1.20 22.10
CA ASP A 272 11.42 2.04 23.27
C ASP A 272 10.23 2.92 23.75
N GLY A 273 9.02 2.35 23.81
CA GLY A 273 7.79 3.03 24.24
C GLY A 273 7.13 3.91 23.18
N ASN A 274 7.67 3.96 21.98
CA ASN A 274 7.09 4.73 20.89
C ASN A 274 6.24 3.83 20.00
N LEU A 275 5.10 4.36 19.55
CA LEU A 275 4.24 3.66 18.61
C LEU A 275 4.92 3.52 17.24
N GLU A 276 4.59 2.44 16.54
CA GLU A 276 5.00 2.26 15.16
C GLU A 276 4.37 3.36 14.27
N ARG A 277 5.04 3.70 13.17
CA ARG A 277 4.58 4.71 12.20
C ARG A 277 4.65 4.14 10.78
N PRO A 278 3.73 3.23 10.43
CA PRO A 278 3.76 2.58 9.12
C PRO A 278 3.39 3.55 8.02
N PHE A 279 3.72 3.20 6.78
CA PHE A 279 3.20 3.91 5.64
C PHE A 279 1.69 3.72 5.50
N VAL A 280 0.99 4.83 5.36
CA VAL A 280 -0.41 4.84 4.95
C VAL A 280 -0.47 5.01 3.44
N GLY A 281 -0.96 3.99 2.76
CA GLY A 281 -1.33 4.02 1.36
C GLY A 281 -2.74 4.58 1.19
N VAL A 282 -3.01 5.22 0.05
CA VAL A 282 -4.35 5.64 -0.33
C VAL A 282 -4.65 5.12 -1.72
N SER A 283 -5.73 4.37 -1.85
CA SER A 283 -6.29 4.02 -3.16
C SER A 283 -6.97 5.25 -3.75
N VAL A 284 -6.68 5.56 -5.01
CA VAL A 284 -7.08 6.81 -5.67
C VAL A 284 -7.67 6.53 -7.03
N ALA A 285 -8.76 7.23 -7.37
CA ALA A 285 -9.27 7.31 -8.72
C ALA A 285 -8.67 8.55 -9.41
N TYR A 286 -7.84 8.32 -10.40
CA TYR A 286 -7.18 9.37 -11.19
C TYR A 286 -7.92 9.61 -12.50
N LEU A 287 -7.98 10.87 -12.89
CA LEU A 287 -8.51 11.31 -14.17
C LEU A 287 -7.38 11.35 -15.20
N ASN A 288 -7.49 10.59 -16.27
CA ASN A 288 -6.54 10.67 -17.37
C ASN A 288 -6.65 12.04 -18.07
N ARG A 289 -5.52 12.78 -18.16
CA ARG A 289 -5.49 14.13 -18.73
C ARG A 289 -6.04 14.21 -20.15
N SER A 290 -5.84 13.18 -20.96
CA SER A 290 -6.30 13.14 -22.35
C SER A 290 -7.74 12.61 -22.49
N SER A 291 -8.48 12.39 -21.38
CA SER A 291 -9.89 11.96 -21.45
C SER A 291 -10.76 13.05 -22.07
N PRO A 292 -11.57 12.73 -23.09
CA PRO A 292 -12.57 13.64 -23.62
C PRO A 292 -13.84 13.70 -22.74
N ASN A 293 -13.92 12.86 -21.69
CA ASN A 293 -15.12 12.62 -20.89
C ASN A 293 -14.98 13.18 -19.45
N GLN A 294 -14.20 14.25 -19.25
CA GLN A 294 -13.85 14.73 -17.91
C GLN A 294 -15.08 15.02 -17.01
N ASP A 295 -16.12 15.64 -17.55
CA ASP A 295 -17.37 15.92 -16.80
C ASP A 295 -18.11 14.63 -16.41
N LEU A 296 -18.15 13.65 -17.31
CA LEU A 296 -18.74 12.34 -17.03
C LEU A 296 -17.96 11.57 -15.97
N VAL A 297 -16.63 11.66 -16.01
CA VAL A 297 -15.75 11.09 -14.98
C VAL A 297 -16.06 11.69 -13.62
N LYS A 298 -16.16 13.01 -13.54
CA LYS A 298 -16.49 13.71 -12.29
C LYS A 298 -17.87 13.27 -11.77
N GLU A 299 -18.88 13.25 -12.63
CA GLU A 299 -20.24 12.83 -12.27
C GLU A 299 -20.26 11.37 -11.77
N PHE A 300 -19.59 10.45 -12.49
CA PHE A 300 -19.48 9.05 -12.09
C PHE A 300 -18.78 8.88 -10.74
N LEU A 301 -17.65 9.55 -10.54
CA LEU A 301 -16.90 9.42 -9.28
C LEU A 301 -17.64 10.03 -8.10
N GLU A 302 -18.10 11.29 -8.22
CA GLU A 302 -18.67 12.02 -7.08
C GLU A 302 -20.06 11.53 -6.67
N ARG A 303 -20.89 11.04 -7.62
CA ARG A 303 -22.27 10.67 -7.36
C ARG A 303 -22.59 9.18 -7.38
N TYR A 304 -21.64 8.35 -7.84
CA TYR A 304 -21.85 6.90 -7.92
C TYR A 304 -20.74 6.14 -7.20
N ALA A 305 -19.48 6.22 -7.65
CA ALA A 305 -18.41 5.38 -7.15
C ALA A 305 -17.99 5.71 -5.71
N LEU A 306 -17.91 7.00 -5.35
CA LEU A 306 -17.44 7.49 -4.04
C LEU A 306 -18.59 7.75 -3.05
N THR A 307 -19.74 7.18 -3.29
CA THR A 307 -20.87 7.14 -2.36
C THR A 307 -20.72 5.98 -1.37
N GLU A 308 -21.55 5.97 -0.33
CA GLU A 308 -21.61 4.82 0.57
C GLU A 308 -21.94 3.52 -0.18
N GLU A 309 -22.88 3.57 -1.14
CA GLU A 309 -23.26 2.43 -1.98
C GLU A 309 -22.07 1.92 -2.81
N GLY A 310 -21.37 2.82 -3.52
CA GLY A 310 -20.26 2.45 -4.38
C GLY A 310 -19.06 1.89 -3.62
N LEU A 311 -18.68 2.56 -2.53
CA LEU A 311 -17.57 2.10 -1.69
C LEU A 311 -17.91 0.78 -0.96
N THR A 312 -19.15 0.60 -0.49
CA THR A 312 -19.60 -0.66 0.09
C THR A 312 -19.54 -1.81 -0.92
N ALA A 313 -19.95 -1.57 -2.15
CA ALA A 313 -19.89 -2.59 -3.21
C ALA A 313 -18.44 -3.01 -3.52
N MET A 314 -17.50 -2.06 -3.56
CA MET A 314 -16.07 -2.38 -3.72
C MET A 314 -15.52 -3.16 -2.52
N ASP A 315 -15.86 -2.77 -1.29
CA ASP A 315 -15.41 -3.44 -0.06
C ASP A 315 -15.93 -4.88 0.06
N GLN A 316 -17.18 -5.13 -0.36
CA GLN A 316 -17.77 -6.46 -0.37
C GLN A 316 -17.07 -7.41 -1.37
N ALA A 317 -16.55 -6.89 -2.47
CA ALA A 317 -15.79 -7.68 -3.43
C ALA A 317 -14.40 -8.04 -2.87
N LYS A 318 -13.72 -7.03 -2.31
CA LYS A 318 -12.45 -7.19 -1.58
C LYS A 318 -12.29 -6.04 -0.60
N PRO A 319 -11.93 -6.32 0.68
CA PRO A 319 -11.73 -5.26 1.66
C PRO A 319 -10.87 -4.11 1.13
N ILE A 320 -11.41 -2.89 1.18
CA ILE A 320 -10.71 -1.69 0.71
C ILE A 320 -9.84 -1.04 1.81
N GLY A 321 -9.90 -1.56 3.02
CA GLY A 321 -9.28 -0.94 4.18
C GLY A 321 -10.22 0.08 4.85
N VAL A 322 -9.70 1.22 5.30
CA VAL A 322 -10.49 2.31 5.88
C VAL A 322 -11.10 3.15 4.76
N PRO A 323 -12.42 3.13 4.52
CA PRO A 323 -13.03 4.00 3.53
C PRO A 323 -12.63 5.45 3.78
N ALA A 324 -12.27 6.18 2.72
CA ALA A 324 -11.94 7.59 2.87
C ALA A 324 -13.18 8.41 3.26
N LEU A 325 -14.38 7.97 2.90
CA LEU A 325 -15.67 8.56 3.24
C LEU A 325 -16.01 8.32 4.72
N ILE A 326 -16.04 9.38 5.53
CA ILE A 326 -16.22 9.32 7.00
C ILE A 326 -17.53 8.63 7.39
N SER A 327 -18.65 8.95 6.73
CA SER A 327 -19.96 8.40 7.09
C SER A 327 -20.01 6.87 6.87
N LEU A 328 -19.36 6.36 5.84
CA LEU A 328 -19.27 4.92 5.61
C LEU A 328 -18.40 4.25 6.67
N TYR A 329 -17.23 4.82 6.98
CA TYR A 329 -16.36 4.31 8.04
C TYR A 329 -17.12 4.21 9.38
N GLU A 330 -17.83 5.26 9.78
CA GLU A 330 -18.63 5.28 11.02
C GLU A 330 -19.73 4.21 11.07
N LYS A 331 -20.27 3.83 9.93
CA LYS A 331 -21.21 2.70 9.82
C LYS A 331 -20.49 1.37 9.98
N MET A 332 -19.40 1.16 9.24
CA MET A 332 -18.69 -0.11 9.18
C MET A 332 -18.05 -0.50 10.52
N ILE A 333 -17.52 0.47 11.28
CA ILE A 333 -16.85 0.17 12.56
C ILE A 333 -17.78 -0.35 13.65
N LYS A 334 -19.11 -0.19 13.52
CA LYS A 334 -20.06 -0.68 14.51
C LYS A 334 -19.96 -2.21 14.66
N ASP A 335 -19.82 -2.89 13.54
CA ASP A 335 -19.80 -4.35 13.47
C ASP A 335 -18.45 -4.94 13.04
N ASN A 336 -17.45 -4.09 12.77
CA ASN A 336 -16.11 -4.54 12.33
C ASN A 336 -15.00 -4.04 13.26
N PRO A 337 -14.65 -4.82 14.31
CA PRO A 337 -13.58 -4.45 15.23
C PRO A 337 -12.19 -4.45 14.57
N LEU A 338 -11.98 -5.23 13.50
CA LEU A 338 -10.71 -5.24 12.76
C LEU A 338 -10.46 -3.90 12.08
N LEU A 339 -11.51 -3.33 11.47
CA LEU A 339 -11.43 -2.02 10.82
C LEU A 339 -11.14 -0.90 11.83
N ARG A 340 -11.66 -1.01 13.05
CA ARG A 340 -11.36 -0.06 14.13
C ARG A 340 -9.89 -0.08 14.49
N GLN A 341 -9.28 -1.26 14.60
CA GLN A 341 -7.85 -1.40 14.91
C GLN A 341 -6.97 -0.96 13.73
N LEU A 342 -7.36 -1.27 12.50
CA LEU A 342 -6.68 -0.76 11.32
C LEU A 342 -6.63 0.77 11.30
N LYS A 343 -7.76 1.43 11.67
CA LYS A 343 -7.83 2.90 11.72
C LYS A 343 -6.86 3.49 12.75
N VAL A 344 -6.61 2.79 13.86
CA VAL A 344 -5.59 3.20 14.84
C VAL A 344 -4.22 3.28 14.18
N SER A 345 -3.79 2.24 13.45
CA SER A 345 -2.51 2.26 12.71
C SER A 345 -2.50 3.31 11.58
N VAL A 346 -3.63 3.52 10.90
CA VAL A 346 -3.77 4.62 9.92
C VAL A 346 -3.57 5.98 10.58
N ASP A 347 -4.07 6.19 11.81
CA ASP A 347 -3.94 7.48 12.50
C ASP A 347 -2.49 7.76 12.94
N TYR A 348 -1.78 6.76 13.44
CA TYR A 348 -0.37 6.87 13.83
C TYR A 348 0.59 6.86 12.62
N GLY A 349 0.21 6.18 11.54
CA GLY A 349 1.00 6.05 10.34
C GLY A 349 1.21 7.38 9.61
N GLU A 350 2.20 7.39 8.74
CA GLU A 350 2.49 8.53 7.88
C GLU A 350 2.05 8.24 6.45
N VAL A 351 1.42 9.22 5.81
CA VAL A 351 1.12 9.10 4.38
C VAL A 351 2.44 8.90 3.64
N MET A 352 2.53 7.80 2.88
CA MET A 352 3.71 7.53 2.08
C MET A 352 3.93 8.68 1.10
N PRO A 353 5.15 9.23 0.98
CA PRO A 353 5.39 10.31 0.04
C PRO A 353 5.00 9.92 -1.39
N ASN A 354 4.26 10.81 -2.05
CA ASN A 354 3.75 10.61 -3.41
C ASN A 354 4.65 11.22 -4.48
N ILE A 355 5.95 11.17 -4.28
CA ILE A 355 6.97 11.77 -5.14
C ILE A 355 7.83 10.71 -5.85
N PRO A 356 8.37 11.00 -7.05
CA PRO A 356 9.17 10.04 -7.82
C PRO A 356 10.39 9.49 -7.08
N GLN A 357 10.95 10.26 -6.14
CA GLN A 357 12.12 9.90 -5.34
C GLN A 357 11.90 8.70 -4.40
N MET A 358 10.64 8.30 -4.17
CA MET A 358 10.35 7.09 -3.40
C MET A 358 10.96 5.81 -4.01
N GLY A 359 11.16 5.77 -5.33
CA GLY A 359 11.88 4.67 -5.96
C GLY A 359 13.29 4.49 -5.42
N ARG A 360 14.01 5.59 -5.18
CA ARG A 360 15.36 5.56 -4.57
C ARG A 360 15.31 5.11 -3.11
N PHE A 361 14.32 5.59 -2.36
CA PHE A 361 14.11 5.14 -0.98
C PHE A 361 13.92 3.61 -0.92
N PHE A 362 13.01 3.04 -1.70
CA PHE A 362 12.77 1.60 -1.70
C PHE A 362 14.01 0.81 -2.08
N SER A 363 14.78 1.26 -3.07
CA SER A 363 16.02 0.62 -3.49
C SER A 363 17.12 0.71 -2.41
N ALA A 364 17.41 1.91 -1.91
CA ALA A 364 18.50 2.14 -0.97
C ALA A 364 18.23 1.50 0.40
N VAL A 365 17.04 1.69 0.94
CA VAL A 365 16.67 1.11 2.25
C VAL A 365 16.48 -0.40 2.15
N GLY A 366 15.95 -0.92 1.04
CA GLY A 366 15.87 -2.37 0.80
C GLY A 366 17.25 -3.03 0.79
N ALA A 367 18.24 -2.42 0.12
CA ALA A 367 19.62 -2.90 0.16
C ALA A 367 20.20 -2.85 1.59
N ALA A 368 19.98 -1.75 2.32
CA ALA A 368 20.45 -1.62 3.70
C ALA A 368 19.85 -2.66 4.64
N LEU A 369 18.53 -2.87 4.57
CA LEU A 369 17.84 -3.91 5.34
C LEU A 369 18.40 -5.29 5.01
N GLN A 370 18.63 -5.58 3.73
CA GLN A 370 19.15 -6.87 3.30
C GLN A 370 20.55 -7.14 3.86
N ILE A 371 21.53 -6.23 3.66
CA ILE A 371 22.90 -6.46 4.11
C ILE A 371 23.01 -6.48 5.65
N ALA A 372 22.23 -5.66 6.35
CA ALA A 372 22.25 -5.60 7.80
C ALA A 372 21.62 -6.85 8.45
N THR A 373 20.45 -7.31 7.96
CA THR A 373 19.78 -8.50 8.49
C THR A 373 20.53 -9.80 8.20
N GLN A 374 21.34 -9.83 7.14
CA GLN A 374 22.24 -10.94 6.84
C GLN A 374 23.55 -10.92 7.63
N GLY A 375 23.85 -9.83 8.33
CA GLY A 375 25.10 -9.64 9.07
C GLY A 375 26.31 -9.29 8.20
N GLN A 376 26.07 -8.82 6.97
CA GLN A 376 27.14 -8.41 6.02
C GLN A 376 27.66 -7.00 6.32
N ALA A 377 26.87 -6.16 6.97
CA ALA A 377 27.25 -4.83 7.44
C ALA A 377 26.59 -4.54 8.80
N SER A 378 27.16 -3.61 9.55
CA SER A 378 26.48 -3.10 10.75
C SER A 378 25.24 -2.28 10.36
N ALA A 379 24.22 -2.25 11.22
CA ALA A 379 23.04 -1.44 11.01
C ALA A 379 23.36 0.03 10.71
N ARG A 380 24.35 0.59 11.42
CA ARG A 380 24.80 1.97 11.22
C ARG A 380 25.40 2.17 9.81
N ALA A 381 26.34 1.32 9.40
CA ALA A 381 26.98 1.45 8.10
C ALA A 381 25.95 1.31 6.95
N ALA A 382 25.06 0.33 7.05
CA ALA A 382 24.01 0.08 6.06
C ALA A 382 23.06 1.28 5.90
N LEU A 383 22.59 1.88 7.02
CA LEU A 383 21.70 3.03 6.96
C LEU A 383 22.40 4.33 6.50
N GLN A 384 23.69 4.51 6.84
CA GLN A 384 24.48 5.64 6.34
C GLN A 384 24.69 5.56 4.83
N GLU A 385 24.94 4.37 4.30
CA GLU A 385 25.03 4.13 2.86
C GLU A 385 23.68 4.39 2.16
N ALA A 386 22.57 3.92 2.74
CA ALA A 386 21.23 4.19 2.21
C ALA A 386 20.94 5.70 2.17
N GLU A 387 21.26 6.42 3.25
CA GLU A 387 21.10 7.88 3.31
C GLU A 387 21.93 8.59 2.22
N ALA A 388 23.19 8.19 2.05
CA ALA A 388 24.03 8.75 0.99
C ALA A 388 23.45 8.50 -0.40
N ASN A 389 22.99 7.27 -0.68
CA ASN A 389 22.38 6.91 -1.97
C ASN A 389 21.07 7.65 -2.24
N MET A 390 20.30 8.02 -1.21
CA MET A 390 19.08 8.82 -1.35
C MET A 390 19.38 10.30 -1.63
N ARG A 391 20.48 10.85 -1.11
CA ARG A 391 20.90 12.24 -1.28
C ARG A 391 21.58 12.54 -2.62
N HIS A 392 22.23 11.55 -3.25
CA HIS A 392 22.85 11.70 -4.56
C HIS A 392 21.76 11.84 -5.63
N GLN A 393 21.75 13.02 -6.29
CA GLN A 393 20.86 13.36 -7.41
C GLN A 393 21.22 12.63 -8.68
#